data_371b97a3df690731444b0b2693eae74c
#
_entry.id   371b97a3df690731444b0b2693eae74c
#
_cell.length_a   1.000
_cell.length_b   1.000
_cell.length_c   1.000
_cell.angle_alpha   90.00
_cell.angle_beta   90.00
_cell.angle_gamma   90.00
#
_symmetry.space_group_name_H-M   'P 1'
#
loop_
_entity.id
_entity.type
_entity.pdbx_description
1 polymer ?
#
loop_
_entity_poly.entity_id
_entity_poly.type
_entity_poly.pdbx_seq_one_letter_code
_entity_poly.pdbx_strand_id
1 'polypeptide(L)'
;MTYPETHHQAGYVRGEPISAYFAEIQKLGREDRLDEAITSLLTLIDATEEDDLFTGSGVESAYYEELAKIYRKRKEYLKEIKILARYSRRRHTYGDTRQQILKERLEEAKNLLHKNQSTD
;
A
#
# COMPACT_ATOMS: atom_id res chain seq x y z
N MET A 1 -24.81 18.44 -0.47
CA MET A 1 -24.82 17.00 -0.13
C MET A 1 -23.87 16.75 1.03
N THR A 2 -24.36 16.06 2.04
CA THR A 2 -23.58 15.80 3.24
C THR A 2 -22.98 14.40 3.17
N TYR A 3 -21.68 14.28 3.30
CA TYR A 3 -21.02 12.98 3.35
C TYR A 3 -21.15 12.39 4.75
N PRO A 4 -21.29 11.07 4.86
CA PRO A 4 -21.22 10.43 6.16
C PRO A 4 -19.89 10.74 6.84
N GLU A 5 -19.88 10.79 8.15
CA GLU A 5 -18.65 11.08 8.91
C GLU A 5 -17.56 10.05 8.67
N THR A 6 -17.95 8.82 8.33
CA THR A 6 -17.03 7.74 8.03
C THR A 6 -16.40 7.89 6.64
N HIS A 7 -16.93 8.81 5.83
CA HIS A 7 -16.48 8.99 4.47
C HIS A 7 -15.31 9.96 4.47
N HIS A 8 -14.18 9.58 3.92
CA HIS A 8 -13.05 10.49 3.87
C HIS A 8 -13.21 11.50 2.75
N GLN A 9 -12.63 12.66 2.93
CA GLN A 9 -12.55 13.69 1.90
C GLN A 9 -11.43 13.31 0.93
N ALA A 10 -11.66 13.48 -0.37
CA ALA A 10 -10.65 13.17 -1.39
C ALA A 10 -9.30 13.82 -1.06
N GLY A 11 -8.23 13.03 -1.07
CA GLY A 11 -6.89 13.50 -0.75
C GLY A 11 -6.60 13.66 0.72
N TYR A 12 -7.54 13.29 1.61
CA TYR A 12 -7.38 13.44 3.05
C TYR A 12 -7.76 12.16 3.78
N VAL A 13 -7.11 11.94 4.91
CA VAL A 13 -7.43 10.87 5.84
C VAL A 13 -7.49 11.48 7.23
N ARG A 14 -8.63 11.31 7.93
CA ARG A 14 -8.84 11.88 9.27
C ARG A 14 -8.60 13.39 9.30
N GLY A 15 -8.98 14.08 8.21
CA GLY A 15 -8.81 15.52 8.13
C GLY A 15 -7.40 15.99 7.78
N GLU A 16 -6.47 15.07 7.55
CA GLU A 16 -5.08 15.39 7.21
C GLU A 16 -4.77 15.01 5.77
N PRO A 17 -3.92 15.78 5.08
CA PRO A 17 -3.47 15.37 3.75
C PRO A 17 -2.81 13.99 3.81
N ILE A 18 -3.06 13.17 2.81
CA ILE A 18 -2.51 11.81 2.76
C ILE A 18 -0.99 11.81 2.88
N SER A 19 -0.32 12.79 2.25
CA SER A 19 1.14 12.89 2.30
C SER A 19 1.69 13.06 3.71
N ALA A 20 1.02 13.87 4.54
CA ALA A 20 1.43 14.08 5.93
C ALA A 20 1.25 12.80 6.75
N TYR A 21 0.16 12.11 6.51
CA TYR A 21 -0.14 10.85 7.19
C TYR A 21 0.87 9.77 6.84
N PHE A 22 1.31 9.74 5.58
CA PHE A 22 2.31 8.77 5.12
C PHE A 22 3.66 8.98 5.82
N ALA A 23 4.07 10.24 6.00
CA ALA A 23 5.32 10.54 6.71
C ALA A 23 5.30 10.00 8.15
N GLU A 24 4.16 10.11 8.81
CA GLU A 24 3.98 9.56 10.16
C GLU A 24 4.09 8.04 10.17
N ILE A 25 3.54 7.38 9.15
CA ILE A 25 3.63 5.92 9.01
C ILE A 25 5.09 5.48 8.83
N GLN A 26 5.85 6.21 8.03
CA GLN A 26 7.26 5.90 7.85
C GLN A 26 8.03 5.99 9.16
N LYS A 27 7.65 6.92 10.01
CA LYS A 27 8.21 7.04 11.35
C LYS A 27 7.91 5.81 12.19
N LEU A 28 6.67 5.30 12.13
CA LEU A 28 6.30 4.07 12.84
C LEU A 28 7.16 2.90 12.40
N GLY A 29 7.45 2.80 11.10
CA GLY A 29 8.31 1.76 10.57
C GLY A 29 9.72 1.84 11.11
N ARG A 30 10.27 3.06 11.24
CA ARG A 30 11.61 3.26 11.80
C ARG A 30 11.67 2.91 13.28
N GLU A 31 10.56 3.04 13.99
CA GLU A 31 10.46 2.71 15.41
C GLU A 31 10.08 1.24 15.64
N ASP A 32 10.05 0.45 14.60
CA ASP A 32 9.70 -0.97 14.61
C ASP A 32 8.26 -1.24 15.12
N ARG A 33 7.38 -0.26 14.96
CA ARG A 33 5.97 -0.38 15.31
C ARG A 33 5.21 -0.85 14.07
N LEU A 34 5.54 -2.05 13.62
CA LEU A 34 5.11 -2.54 12.31
C LEU A 34 3.61 -2.83 12.22
N ASP A 35 3.00 -3.34 13.28
CA ASP A 35 1.56 -3.61 13.26
C ASP A 35 0.75 -2.33 13.09
N GLU A 36 1.17 -1.26 13.76
CA GLU A 36 0.53 0.04 13.63
C GLU A 36 0.73 0.61 12.22
N ALA A 37 1.95 0.46 11.69
CA ALA A 37 2.27 0.90 10.34
C ALA A 37 1.40 0.17 9.31
N ILE A 38 1.24 -1.15 9.46
CA ILE A 38 0.41 -1.96 8.56
C ILE A 38 -1.03 -1.47 8.56
N THR A 39 -1.62 -1.29 9.75
CA THR A 39 -3.00 -0.83 9.87
C THR A 39 -3.19 0.53 9.20
N SER A 40 -2.25 1.44 9.45
CA SER A 40 -2.32 2.78 8.87
C SER A 40 -2.12 2.78 7.36
N LEU A 41 -1.21 1.92 6.85
CA LEU A 41 -1.01 1.79 5.40
C LEU A 41 -2.24 1.24 4.70
N LEU A 42 -2.92 0.27 5.32
CA LEU A 42 -4.16 -0.25 4.75
C LEU A 42 -5.23 0.85 4.66
N THR A 43 -5.28 1.73 5.66
CA THR A 43 -6.18 2.89 5.63
C THR A 43 -5.84 3.81 4.46
N LEU A 44 -4.55 4.09 4.24
CA LEU A 44 -4.12 4.92 3.11
C LEU A 44 -4.40 4.27 1.77
N ILE A 45 -4.22 2.96 1.67
CA ILE A 45 -4.50 2.23 0.44
C ILE A 45 -5.99 2.30 0.12
N ASP A 46 -6.86 2.08 1.11
CA ASP A 46 -8.29 2.24 0.92
C ASP A 46 -8.63 3.66 0.48
N ALA A 47 -7.99 4.65 1.08
CA ALA A 47 -8.23 6.06 0.77
C ALA A 47 -7.80 6.41 -0.66
N THR A 48 -6.65 5.94 -1.12
CA THR A 48 -6.19 6.24 -2.48
C THR A 48 -7.06 5.54 -3.52
N GLU A 49 -7.55 4.34 -3.20
CA GLU A 49 -8.47 3.63 -4.10
C GLU A 49 -9.81 4.34 -4.20
N GLU A 50 -10.32 4.82 -3.07
CA GLU A 50 -11.57 5.60 -3.06
C GLU A 50 -11.41 6.93 -3.78
N ASP A 51 -10.28 7.60 -3.58
CA ASP A 51 -9.96 8.84 -4.27
C ASP A 51 -9.93 8.64 -5.79
N ASP A 52 -9.36 7.52 -6.24
CA ASP A 52 -9.34 7.18 -7.66
C ASP A 52 -10.76 7.00 -8.22
N LEU A 53 -11.68 6.45 -7.45
CA LEU A 53 -13.08 6.31 -7.88
C LEU A 53 -13.72 7.66 -8.14
N PHE A 54 -13.37 8.68 -7.38
CA PHE A 54 -13.91 10.03 -7.55
C PHE A 54 -13.22 10.82 -8.63
N THR A 55 -11.90 10.71 -8.75
CA THR A 55 -11.10 11.59 -9.60
C THR A 55 -10.59 10.94 -10.87
N GLY A 56 -10.49 9.60 -10.87
CA GLY A 56 -9.88 8.88 -11.98
C GLY A 56 -8.38 9.08 -12.08
N SER A 57 -7.73 9.60 -11.03
CA SER A 57 -6.30 9.96 -11.07
C SER A 57 -5.36 8.76 -10.89
N GLY A 58 -5.88 7.59 -10.53
CA GLY A 58 -5.07 6.42 -10.24
C GLY A 58 -4.69 6.33 -8.77
N VAL A 59 -4.12 5.20 -8.39
CA VAL A 59 -3.72 4.96 -7.00
C VAL A 59 -2.26 5.33 -6.79
N GLU A 60 -1.90 5.67 -5.56
CA GLU A 60 -0.53 6.04 -5.19
C GLU A 60 0.29 4.79 -4.89
N SER A 61 1.26 4.49 -5.73
CA SER A 61 2.09 3.28 -5.62
C SER A 61 2.89 3.20 -4.34
N ALA A 62 3.29 4.34 -3.79
CA ALA A 62 4.16 4.38 -2.61
C ALA A 62 3.58 3.63 -1.40
N TYR A 63 2.27 3.67 -1.22
CA TYR A 63 1.63 3.03 -0.08
C TYR A 63 1.67 1.51 -0.18
N TYR A 64 1.44 0.99 -1.39
CA TYR A 64 1.52 -0.45 -1.66
C TYR A 64 2.95 -0.94 -1.50
N GLU A 65 3.91 -0.18 -2.00
CA GLU A 65 5.32 -0.53 -1.92
C GLU A 65 5.79 -0.59 -0.46
N GLU A 66 5.43 0.41 0.32
CA GLU A 66 5.81 0.46 1.74
C GLU A 66 5.26 -0.74 2.50
N LEU A 67 3.98 -1.06 2.28
CA LEU A 67 3.36 -2.20 2.93
C LEU A 67 4.00 -3.52 2.49
N ALA A 68 4.29 -3.64 1.20
CA ALA A 68 4.97 -4.83 0.68
C ALA A 68 6.34 -5.04 1.34
N LYS A 69 7.08 -3.95 1.55
CA LYS A 69 8.38 -4.02 2.23
C LYS A 69 8.24 -4.52 3.67
N ILE A 70 7.22 -4.05 4.37
CA ILE A 70 6.97 -4.48 5.74
C ILE A 70 6.64 -5.97 5.79
N TYR A 71 5.76 -6.43 4.91
CA TYR A 71 5.41 -7.84 4.84
C TYR A 71 6.64 -8.71 4.55
N ARG A 72 7.51 -8.28 3.63
CA ARG A 72 8.74 -9.02 3.31
C ARG A 72 9.68 -9.09 4.52
N LYS A 73 9.83 -7.98 5.21
CA LYS A 73 10.65 -7.93 6.42
C LYS A 73 10.17 -8.95 7.46
N ARG A 74 8.86 -9.14 7.54
CA ARG A 74 8.24 -10.09 8.46
C ARG A 74 8.17 -11.50 7.88
N LYS A 75 8.67 -11.70 6.67
CA LYS A 75 8.61 -12.97 5.92
C LYS A 75 7.17 -13.45 5.69
N GLU A 76 6.24 -12.51 5.60
CA GLU A 76 4.84 -12.77 5.27
C GLU A 76 4.65 -12.62 3.76
N TYR A 77 5.27 -13.52 3.00
CA TYR A 77 5.34 -13.40 1.53
C TYR A 77 3.98 -13.48 0.86
N LEU A 78 3.07 -14.29 1.38
CA LEU A 78 1.73 -14.38 0.81
C LEU A 78 0.99 -13.04 0.92
N LYS A 79 1.13 -12.36 2.04
CA LYS A 79 0.51 -11.04 2.23
C LYS A 79 1.15 -10.01 1.31
N GLU A 80 2.46 -10.09 1.12
CA GLU A 80 3.16 -9.22 0.17
C GLU A 80 2.63 -9.43 -1.25
N ILE A 81 2.48 -10.69 -1.66
CA ILE A 81 1.93 -11.03 -2.97
C ILE A 81 0.54 -10.45 -3.14
N LYS A 82 -0.31 -10.61 -2.12
CA LYS A 82 -1.70 -10.13 -2.21
C LYS A 82 -1.78 -8.62 -2.36
N ILE A 83 -0.98 -7.87 -1.62
CA ILE A 83 -1.03 -6.40 -1.73
C ILE A 83 -0.45 -5.91 -3.06
N LEU A 84 0.59 -6.54 -3.57
CA LEU A 84 1.16 -6.19 -4.86
C LEU A 84 0.23 -6.58 -6.02
N ALA A 85 -0.44 -7.72 -5.92
CA ALA A 85 -1.45 -8.12 -6.89
C ALA A 85 -2.63 -7.15 -6.88
N ARG A 86 -3.04 -6.69 -5.71
CA ARG A 86 -4.10 -5.69 -5.57
C ARG A 86 -3.72 -4.40 -6.33
N TYR A 87 -2.48 -3.94 -6.14
CA TYR A 87 -1.95 -2.78 -6.86
C TYR A 87 -2.00 -3.00 -8.38
N SER A 88 -1.58 -4.17 -8.84
CA SER A 88 -1.50 -4.45 -10.28
C SER A 88 -2.85 -4.40 -10.99
N ARG A 89 -3.95 -4.58 -10.25
CA ARG A 89 -5.31 -4.55 -10.80
C ARG A 89 -5.93 -3.16 -10.76
N ARG A 90 -5.23 -2.16 -10.22
CA ARG A 90 -5.77 -0.81 -10.09
C ARG A 90 -5.30 0.08 -11.23
N ARG A 91 -6.01 1.20 -11.41
CA ARG A 91 -5.58 2.26 -12.31
C ARG A 91 -4.36 2.94 -11.70
N HIS A 92 -3.31 3.11 -12.48
CA HIS A 92 -2.09 3.73 -12.00
C HIS A 92 -2.06 5.21 -12.36
N THR A 93 -1.41 6.02 -11.52
CA THR A 93 -1.26 7.45 -11.77
C THR A 93 -0.49 7.68 -13.06
N TYR A 94 -0.88 8.70 -13.81
CA TYR A 94 -0.15 9.07 -15.02
C TYR A 94 1.30 9.40 -14.66
N GLY A 95 2.24 8.79 -15.37
CA GLY A 95 3.66 9.01 -15.10
C GLY A 95 4.22 8.21 -13.92
N ASP A 96 3.46 7.25 -13.41
CA ASP A 96 3.93 6.40 -12.33
C ASP A 96 5.14 5.57 -12.81
N THR A 97 6.30 5.85 -12.22
CA THR A 97 7.56 5.19 -12.59
C THR A 97 7.81 3.93 -11.76
N ARG A 98 6.92 3.62 -10.81
CA ARG A 98 7.12 2.50 -9.90
C ARG A 98 6.45 1.20 -10.35
N GLN A 99 5.63 1.25 -11.40
CA GLN A 99 4.90 0.06 -11.86
C GLN A 99 5.81 -1.14 -12.14
N GLN A 100 6.89 -0.92 -12.87
CA GLN A 100 7.80 -1.99 -13.23
C GLN A 100 8.52 -2.54 -11.99
N ILE A 101 8.92 -1.66 -11.09
CA ILE A 101 9.59 -2.06 -9.85
C ILE A 101 8.67 -2.92 -8.99
N LEU A 102 7.39 -2.54 -8.88
CA LEU A 102 6.43 -3.29 -8.10
C LEU A 102 6.07 -4.62 -8.75
N LYS A 103 6.05 -4.67 -10.08
CA LYS A 103 5.86 -5.91 -10.81
C LYS A 103 7.00 -6.89 -10.56
N GLU A 104 8.23 -6.39 -10.60
CA GLU A 104 9.41 -7.21 -10.29
C GLU A 104 9.40 -7.69 -8.85
N ARG A 105 8.98 -6.82 -7.95
CA ARG A 105 8.86 -7.16 -6.54
C ARG A 105 7.84 -8.26 -6.32
N LEU A 106 6.73 -8.25 -7.07
CA LEU A 106 5.71 -9.29 -7.01
C LEU A 106 6.30 -10.64 -7.43
N GLU A 107 7.04 -10.67 -8.52
CA GLU A 107 7.67 -11.90 -8.97
C GLU A 107 8.69 -12.43 -7.96
N GLU A 108 9.48 -11.53 -7.37
CA GLU A 108 10.40 -11.87 -6.30
C GLU A 108 9.69 -12.48 -5.10
N ALA A 109 8.57 -11.89 -4.69
CA ALA A 109 7.80 -12.39 -3.56
C ALA A 109 7.26 -13.80 -3.81
N LYS A 110 6.80 -14.06 -5.05
CA LYS A 110 6.35 -15.38 -5.44
C LYS A 110 7.49 -16.40 -5.36
N ASN A 111 8.68 -16.02 -5.79
CA ASN A 111 9.85 -16.89 -5.73
C ASN A 111 10.25 -17.18 -4.28
N LEU A 112 10.20 -16.15 -3.43
CA LEU A 112 10.51 -16.31 -2.01
C LEU A 112 9.50 -17.21 -1.31
N LEU A 113 8.23 -17.08 -1.63
CA LEU A 113 7.20 -17.95 -1.07
C LEU A 113 7.42 -19.40 -1.49
N HIS A 114 7.69 -19.62 -2.76
CA HIS A 114 7.93 -20.95 -3.30
C HIS A 114 9.17 -21.59 -2.63
N LYS A 115 10.23 -20.84 -2.52
CA LYS A 115 11.48 -21.30 -1.89
C LYS A 115 11.26 -21.65 -0.42
N ASN A 116 10.50 -20.82 0.29
CA ASN A 116 10.20 -21.04 1.69
C ASN A 116 9.38 -22.32 1.90
N GLN A 117 8.49 -22.63 0.97
CA GLN A 117 7.66 -23.83 1.04
C GLN A 117 8.44 -25.12 0.71
N SER A 118 9.51 -25.00 -0.07
CA SER A 118 10.26 -26.16 -0.53
C SER A 118 11.49 -26.49 0.32
N THR A 119 11.77 -25.72 1.37
CA THR A 119 12.96 -25.91 2.22
C THR A 119 12.67 -26.65 3.52
N ASP A 120 11.63 -27.40 3.59
CA ASP A 120 11.30 -28.16 4.80
C ASP A 120 12.22 -29.33 5.06
#